data_8e1034079a40b245c755334e1f40b8cf
#
_entry.id   8e1034079a40b245c755334e1f40b8cf
#
_cell.length_a   1.000
_cell.length_b   1.000
_cell.length_c   1.000
_cell.angle_alpha   90.00
_cell.angle_beta   90.00
_cell.angle_gamma   90.00
#
_symmetry.space_group_name_H-M   'P 1'
#
loop_
_entity.id
_entity.type
_entity.pdbx_description
1 polymer ?
#
loop_
_entity_poly.entity_id
_entity_poly.type
_entity_poly.pdbx_seq_one_letter_code
_entity_poly.pdbx_strand_id
1 'polypeptide(L)'
;RPLVREVRTSARLVADETRLYHVTTKIDGWVEKLFTATTGQFVKQGDPLFTIYSPELVTAQQELLTAAQSGLTELTAAARRRLTLWDVNEEQIDRLLASRQIEKTLTLNAPVSGWIVERRFSAGHRAMAGEVLLTLADLSSVWADADIYQSDLAHVRVGMAAELSLPYWPEKRFAGKVTFLSAALDPASRTLKARMEVPNPELLLKLEMFGVARLSYDLGEQIAIPEAAVMRTGERTYAFKDGGDGGD
;
A
#
# COMPACT_ATOMS: atom_id res chain seq x y z
N ARG A 1 -36.51 -6.19 -18.84
CA ARG A 1 -35.87 -6.67 -17.61
C ARG A 1 -34.58 -5.88 -17.36
N PRO A 2 -34.08 -5.77 -16.13
CA PRO A 2 -32.83 -5.11 -15.89
C PRO A 2 -31.69 -5.82 -16.66
N LEU A 3 -30.90 -5.06 -17.39
CA LEU A 3 -29.78 -5.55 -18.16
C LEU A 3 -28.49 -5.14 -17.46
N VAL A 4 -27.81 -6.13 -16.88
CA VAL A 4 -26.50 -5.92 -16.26
C VAL A 4 -25.43 -6.30 -17.28
N ARG A 5 -24.47 -5.43 -17.48
CA ARG A 5 -23.29 -5.68 -18.32
C ARG A 5 -22.02 -5.67 -17.46
N GLU A 6 -21.03 -6.43 -17.88
CA GLU A 6 -19.75 -6.53 -17.19
C GLU A 6 -18.62 -6.00 -18.07
N VAL A 7 -17.77 -5.17 -17.46
CA VAL A 7 -16.43 -4.87 -17.98
C VAL A 7 -15.46 -5.88 -17.34
N ARG A 8 -14.74 -6.61 -18.17
CA ARG A 8 -13.71 -7.56 -17.72
C ARG A 8 -12.35 -7.08 -18.21
N THR A 9 -11.43 -6.91 -17.28
CA THR A 9 -10.12 -6.38 -17.61
C THR A 9 -9.04 -6.95 -16.71
N SER A 10 -7.78 -6.84 -17.14
CA SER A 10 -6.63 -7.18 -16.31
C SER A 10 -6.50 -6.21 -15.14
N ALA A 11 -6.09 -6.72 -13.99
CA ALA A 11 -5.76 -5.92 -12.83
C ALA A 11 -4.48 -6.42 -12.19
N ARG A 12 -3.68 -5.48 -11.68
CA ARG A 12 -2.45 -5.74 -10.94
C ARG A 12 -2.60 -5.27 -9.51
N LEU A 13 -2.19 -6.11 -8.55
CA LEU A 13 -2.22 -5.77 -7.15
C LEU A 13 -1.02 -4.89 -6.79
N VAL A 14 -1.31 -3.76 -6.15
CA VAL A 14 -0.33 -2.80 -5.67
C VAL A 14 -0.57 -2.49 -4.19
N ALA A 15 0.44 -1.97 -3.52
CA ALA A 15 0.27 -1.54 -2.13
C ALA A 15 -0.70 -0.36 -2.05
N ASP A 16 -1.49 -0.32 -0.99
CA ASP A 16 -2.22 0.89 -0.60
C ASP A 16 -1.21 1.94 -0.13
N GLU A 17 -1.04 2.99 -0.93
CA GLU A 17 -0.08 4.05 -0.65
C GLU A 17 -0.35 4.78 0.69
N THR A 18 -1.61 4.77 1.15
CA THR A 18 -1.98 5.35 2.45
C THR A 18 -1.57 4.48 3.63
N ARG A 19 -1.16 3.24 3.37
CA ARG A 19 -0.70 2.24 4.33
C ARG A 19 0.76 1.87 4.16
N LEU A 20 1.52 2.74 3.47
CA LEU A 20 2.97 2.65 3.37
C LEU A 20 3.61 3.52 4.45
N TYR A 21 4.60 2.95 5.13
CA TYR A 21 5.35 3.60 6.19
C TYR A 21 6.83 3.57 5.88
N HIS A 22 7.42 4.75 5.78
CA HIS A 22 8.85 4.88 5.54
C HIS A 22 9.60 4.93 6.88
N VAL A 23 10.57 4.06 7.05
CA VAL A 23 11.50 4.09 8.18
C VAL A 23 12.71 4.89 7.74
N THR A 24 12.87 6.07 8.36
CA THR A 24 13.96 7.00 8.11
C THR A 24 14.77 7.19 9.38
N THR A 25 16.03 7.59 9.26
CA THR A 25 16.80 8.12 10.40
C THR A 25 16.71 9.63 10.45
N LYS A 26 16.74 10.20 11.64
CA LYS A 26 16.76 11.65 11.88
C LYS A 26 18.17 12.21 12.12
N ILE A 27 19.16 11.32 12.14
CA ILE A 27 20.57 11.63 12.36
C ILE A 27 21.44 10.94 11.32
N ASP A 28 22.56 11.52 10.99
CA ASP A 28 23.57 10.86 10.16
C ASP A 28 24.28 9.77 10.94
N GLY A 29 24.62 8.68 10.26
CA GLY A 29 25.33 7.59 10.91
C GLY A 29 25.61 6.40 10.02
N TRP A 30 26.08 5.32 10.62
CA TRP A 30 26.37 4.06 9.92
C TRP A 30 25.51 2.94 10.49
N VAL A 31 24.88 2.17 9.61
CA VAL A 31 24.14 0.98 10.01
C VAL A 31 25.13 -0.08 10.47
N GLU A 32 25.05 -0.49 11.74
CA GLU A 32 25.95 -1.51 12.29
C GLU A 32 25.34 -2.90 12.30
N LYS A 33 24.16 -3.06 12.90
CA LYS A 33 23.54 -4.37 13.09
C LYS A 33 22.15 -4.38 12.47
N LEU A 34 21.85 -5.48 11.79
CA LEU A 34 20.52 -5.79 11.25
C LEU A 34 19.90 -6.88 12.11
N PHE A 35 18.69 -6.65 12.64
CA PHE A 35 17.93 -7.64 13.38
C PHE A 35 16.90 -8.31 12.47
N THR A 36 16.06 -7.49 11.86
CA THR A 36 14.94 -7.93 11.05
C THR A 36 14.81 -6.96 9.89
N ALA A 37 15.36 -7.28 8.75
CA ALA A 37 15.39 -6.35 7.63
C ALA A 37 15.43 -7.06 6.26
N THR A 38 14.80 -8.24 6.15
CA THR A 38 14.69 -8.95 4.87
C THR A 38 13.40 -8.57 4.18
N THR A 39 13.49 -8.17 2.91
CA THR A 39 12.29 -7.92 2.08
C THR A 39 11.39 -9.16 2.06
N GLY A 40 10.08 -8.93 2.22
CA GLY A 40 9.09 -9.99 2.36
C GLY A 40 8.88 -10.52 3.78
N GLN A 41 9.62 -10.02 4.78
CA GLN A 41 9.45 -10.40 6.18
C GLN A 41 8.36 -9.56 6.85
N PHE A 42 7.57 -10.19 7.72
CA PHE A 42 6.61 -9.50 8.57
C PHE A 42 7.31 -9.05 9.87
N VAL A 43 7.01 -7.83 10.30
CA VAL A 43 7.45 -7.25 11.56
C VAL A 43 6.26 -6.74 12.35
N LYS A 44 6.35 -6.80 13.67
CA LYS A 44 5.37 -6.20 14.57
C LYS A 44 5.82 -4.80 14.96
N GLN A 45 4.87 -3.94 15.28
CA GLN A 45 5.18 -2.64 15.86
C GLN A 45 6.07 -2.79 17.09
N GLY A 46 7.15 -2.02 17.14
CA GLY A 46 8.15 -2.08 18.20
C GLY A 46 9.28 -3.09 17.99
N ASP A 47 9.18 -4.01 17.03
CA ASP A 47 10.28 -4.95 16.74
C ASP A 47 11.54 -4.18 16.30
N PRO A 48 12.73 -4.58 16.79
CA PRO A 48 13.97 -3.93 16.38
C PRO A 48 14.29 -4.28 14.92
N LEU A 49 14.58 -3.25 14.12
CA LEU A 49 14.92 -3.40 12.70
C LEU A 49 16.43 -3.41 12.49
N PHE A 50 17.10 -2.37 12.94
CA PHE A 50 18.54 -2.21 12.82
C PHE A 50 19.07 -1.21 13.84
N THR A 51 20.40 -1.19 14.03
CA THR A 51 21.08 -0.17 14.81
C THR A 51 21.88 0.77 13.92
N ILE A 52 21.91 2.05 14.31
CA ILE A 52 22.73 3.08 13.67
C ILE A 52 23.73 3.64 14.68
N TYR A 53 25.01 3.66 14.32
CA TYR A 53 26.03 4.40 15.01
C TYR A 53 26.07 5.84 14.54
N SER A 54 26.01 6.81 15.44
CA SER A 54 26.09 8.22 15.11
C SER A 54 27.00 8.96 16.08
N PRO A 55 28.05 9.66 15.59
CA PRO A 55 28.88 10.53 16.44
C PRO A 55 28.06 11.65 17.09
N GLU A 56 27.06 12.18 16.38
CA GLU A 56 26.18 13.22 16.90
C GLU A 56 25.37 12.74 18.09
N LEU A 57 24.87 11.50 18.04
CA LEU A 57 24.14 10.87 19.14
C LEU A 57 25.04 10.76 20.39
N VAL A 58 26.28 10.32 20.20
CA VAL A 58 27.26 10.21 21.31
C VAL A 58 27.50 11.59 21.94
N THR A 59 27.71 12.62 21.11
CA THR A 59 27.94 13.99 21.59
C THR A 59 26.74 14.54 22.35
N ALA A 60 25.52 14.36 21.82
CA ALA A 60 24.29 14.83 22.46
C ALA A 60 24.02 14.14 23.82
N GLN A 61 24.32 12.86 23.92
CA GLN A 61 24.24 12.15 25.20
C GLN A 61 25.27 12.68 26.22
N GLN A 62 26.50 12.97 25.77
CA GLN A 62 27.52 13.57 26.62
C GLN A 62 27.11 14.97 27.11
N GLU A 63 26.52 15.78 26.24
CA GLU A 63 25.98 17.11 26.59
C GLU A 63 24.88 16.99 27.66
N LEU A 64 23.94 16.03 27.47
CA LEU A 64 22.86 15.78 28.45
C LEU A 64 23.44 15.40 29.83
N LEU A 65 24.38 14.47 29.87
CA LEU A 65 25.00 14.04 31.13
C LEU A 65 25.74 15.19 31.83
N THR A 66 26.48 16.00 31.06
CA THR A 66 27.21 17.15 31.59
C THR A 66 26.26 18.21 32.15
N ALA A 67 25.18 18.53 31.44
CA ALA A 67 24.17 19.48 31.89
C ALA A 67 23.48 19.01 33.17
N ALA A 68 23.11 17.74 33.25
CA ALA A 68 22.47 17.13 34.41
C ALA A 68 23.40 17.13 35.63
N GLN A 69 24.69 16.81 35.47
CA GLN A 69 25.69 16.83 36.54
C GLN A 69 25.93 18.24 37.06
N SER A 70 25.88 19.25 36.20
CA SER A 70 26.09 20.66 36.58
C SER A 70 24.85 21.30 37.20
N GLY A 71 23.70 20.58 37.30
CA GLY A 71 22.47 21.11 37.87
C GLY A 71 21.77 22.16 36.97
N LEU A 72 22.15 22.26 35.70
CA LEU A 72 21.64 23.25 34.76
C LEU A 72 20.30 22.75 34.13
N THR A 73 19.21 22.98 34.87
CA THR A 73 17.86 22.43 34.53
C THR A 73 17.42 22.77 33.11
N GLU A 74 17.59 24.01 32.66
CA GLU A 74 17.18 24.43 31.33
C GLU A 74 17.98 23.75 30.22
N LEU A 75 19.30 23.63 30.39
CA LEU A 75 20.18 22.94 29.45
C LEU A 75 19.90 21.43 29.42
N THR A 76 19.65 20.83 30.59
CA THR A 76 19.25 19.43 30.70
C THR A 76 17.95 19.19 29.92
N ALA A 77 16.94 20.05 30.09
CA ALA A 77 15.69 19.95 29.38
C ALA A 77 15.86 20.14 27.85
N ALA A 78 16.73 21.05 27.43
CA ALA A 78 17.03 21.26 26.01
C ALA A 78 17.74 20.07 25.38
N ALA A 79 18.75 19.50 26.04
CA ALA A 79 19.46 18.31 25.56
C ALA A 79 18.54 17.08 25.52
N ARG A 80 17.64 16.90 26.52
CA ARG A 80 16.63 15.85 26.53
C ARG A 80 15.69 15.98 25.31
N ARG A 81 15.14 17.18 25.07
CA ARG A 81 14.29 17.43 23.89
C ARG A 81 14.99 17.11 22.57
N ARG A 82 16.28 17.44 22.44
CA ARG A 82 17.07 17.13 21.24
C ARG A 82 17.13 15.62 20.98
N LEU A 83 17.38 14.80 22.01
CA LEU A 83 17.38 13.33 21.88
C LEU A 83 16.00 12.79 21.53
N THR A 84 14.93 13.31 22.15
CA THR A 84 13.55 12.92 21.83
C THR A 84 13.20 13.25 20.37
N LEU A 85 13.67 14.38 19.83
CA LEU A 85 13.47 14.73 18.42
C LEU A 85 14.17 13.74 17.46
N TRP A 86 15.17 13.02 17.93
CA TRP A 86 15.86 11.96 17.17
C TRP A 86 15.29 10.56 17.39
N ASP A 87 14.08 10.47 17.97
CA ASP A 87 13.38 9.21 18.30
C ASP A 87 14.07 8.36 19.37
N VAL A 88 14.95 8.95 20.18
CA VAL A 88 15.41 8.31 21.40
C VAL A 88 14.25 8.36 22.40
N ASN A 89 13.76 7.19 22.82
CA ASN A 89 12.63 7.14 23.73
C ASN A 89 12.99 7.58 25.14
N GLU A 90 11.97 8.01 25.90
CA GLU A 90 12.17 8.52 27.26
C GLU A 90 12.82 7.51 28.20
N GLU A 91 12.49 6.22 28.04
CA GLU A 91 13.10 5.16 28.85
C GLU A 91 14.60 5.00 28.58
N GLN A 92 15.05 5.20 27.35
CA GLN A 92 16.47 5.19 27.00
C GLN A 92 17.17 6.41 27.59
N ILE A 93 16.53 7.58 27.54
CA ILE A 93 17.07 8.81 28.13
C ILE A 93 17.19 8.68 29.68
N ASP A 94 16.16 8.13 30.33
CA ASP A 94 16.17 7.91 31.76
C ASP A 94 17.23 6.87 32.16
N ARG A 95 17.41 5.81 31.41
CA ARG A 95 18.50 4.84 31.60
C ARG A 95 19.87 5.47 31.44
N LEU A 96 20.06 6.34 30.44
CA LEU A 96 21.29 7.08 30.24
C LEU A 96 21.62 7.96 31.46
N LEU A 97 20.65 8.71 31.98
CA LEU A 97 20.81 9.56 33.15
C LEU A 97 21.11 8.74 34.41
N ALA A 98 20.48 7.60 34.61
CA ALA A 98 20.67 6.72 35.74
C ALA A 98 22.02 5.98 35.69
N SER A 99 22.35 5.35 34.57
CA SER A 99 23.55 4.55 34.40
C SER A 99 24.81 5.37 34.11
N ARG A 100 24.63 6.56 33.54
CA ARG A 100 25.70 7.43 33.00
C ARG A 100 26.56 6.75 31.93
N GLN A 101 26.00 5.72 31.26
CA GLN A 101 26.68 5.01 30.19
C GLN A 101 26.14 5.45 28.85
N ILE A 102 27.03 6.00 28.02
CA ILE A 102 26.69 6.45 26.66
C ILE A 102 26.50 5.22 25.77
N GLU A 103 25.32 5.15 25.11
CA GLU A 103 25.03 4.17 24.07
C GLU A 103 25.56 4.68 22.74
N LYS A 104 26.46 3.91 22.10
CA LYS A 104 27.05 4.31 20.81
C LYS A 104 26.05 4.22 19.66
N THR A 105 25.05 3.36 19.79
CA THR A 105 24.10 3.05 18.72
C THR A 105 22.69 3.35 19.16
N LEU A 106 21.87 3.81 18.22
CA LEU A 106 20.42 3.92 18.33
C LEU A 106 19.77 2.74 17.63
N THR A 107 18.85 2.05 18.29
CA THR A 107 18.03 1.02 17.66
C THR A 107 16.80 1.67 17.06
N LEU A 108 16.62 1.50 15.76
CA LEU A 108 15.38 1.88 15.08
C LEU A 108 14.42 0.70 15.10
N ASN A 109 13.22 0.96 15.59
CA ASN A 109 12.17 -0.04 15.73
C ASN A 109 11.07 0.18 14.65
N ALA A 110 10.31 -0.87 14.39
CA ALA A 110 9.18 -0.80 13.46
C ALA A 110 8.10 0.15 14.01
N PRO A 111 7.73 1.21 13.27
CA PRO A 111 6.70 2.17 13.73
C PRO A 111 5.29 1.57 13.69
N VAL A 112 5.07 0.55 12.86
CA VAL A 112 3.81 -0.16 12.67
C VAL A 112 4.07 -1.64 12.42
N SER A 113 3.07 -2.48 12.62
CA SER A 113 3.11 -3.87 12.16
C SER A 113 2.86 -3.92 10.65
N GLY A 114 3.68 -4.68 9.92
CA GLY A 114 3.55 -4.77 8.47
C GLY A 114 4.63 -5.62 7.81
N TRP A 115 4.61 -5.66 6.51
CA TRP A 115 5.58 -6.38 5.68
C TRP A 115 6.66 -5.43 5.18
N ILE A 116 7.93 -5.84 5.24
CA ILE A 116 9.01 -5.11 4.60
C ILE A 116 8.90 -5.28 3.09
N VAL A 117 8.47 -4.23 2.39
CA VAL A 117 8.30 -4.27 0.93
C VAL A 117 9.54 -3.78 0.19
N GLU A 118 10.34 -2.93 0.84
CA GLU A 118 11.59 -2.43 0.27
C GLU A 118 12.65 -2.21 1.35
N ARG A 119 13.89 -2.56 1.01
CA ARG A 119 15.09 -2.27 1.80
C ARG A 119 16.17 -1.68 0.90
N ARG A 120 16.65 -0.50 1.24
CA ARG A 120 17.62 0.26 0.42
C ARG A 120 19.03 0.29 1.01
N PHE A 121 19.34 -0.47 2.03
CA PHE A 121 20.63 -0.43 2.72
C PHE A 121 21.13 -1.83 3.10
N SER A 122 22.40 -1.90 3.50
CA SER A 122 23.07 -3.08 4.06
C SER A 122 23.88 -2.70 5.31
N ALA A 123 24.39 -3.70 6.02
CA ALA A 123 25.31 -3.41 7.11
C ALA A 123 26.54 -2.63 6.59
N GLY A 124 26.97 -1.63 7.35
CA GLY A 124 28.03 -0.69 6.95
C GLY A 124 27.57 0.47 6.07
N HIS A 125 26.30 0.53 5.66
CA HIS A 125 25.76 1.65 4.89
C HIS A 125 25.80 2.93 5.71
N ARG A 126 26.25 4.04 5.11
CA ARG A 126 26.18 5.37 5.69
C ARG A 126 24.80 5.96 5.38
N ALA A 127 23.96 6.03 6.39
CA ALA A 127 22.65 6.62 6.30
C ALA A 127 22.71 8.12 6.59
N MET A 128 22.00 8.92 5.80
CA MET A 128 21.83 10.36 6.00
C MET A 128 20.47 10.64 6.65
N ALA A 129 20.42 11.74 7.43
CA ALA A 129 19.17 12.18 8.02
C ALA A 129 18.09 12.41 6.94
N GLY A 130 16.90 11.81 7.15
CA GLY A 130 15.79 11.85 6.20
C GLY A 130 15.83 10.80 5.08
N GLU A 131 16.90 10.01 4.97
CA GLU A 131 16.98 8.92 4.00
C GLU A 131 15.97 7.81 4.32
N VAL A 132 15.21 7.38 3.32
CA VAL A 132 14.30 6.23 3.47
C VAL A 132 15.11 4.94 3.39
N LEU A 133 15.22 4.26 4.50
CA LEU A 133 15.99 3.02 4.63
C LEU A 133 15.14 1.78 4.40
N LEU A 134 13.94 1.75 4.98
CA LEU A 134 12.96 0.68 4.83
C LEU A 134 11.60 1.25 4.46
N THR A 135 10.82 0.47 3.72
CA THR A 135 9.40 0.71 3.52
C THR A 135 8.61 -0.49 4.05
N LEU A 136 7.70 -0.21 4.98
CA LEU A 136 6.74 -1.17 5.51
C LEU A 136 5.39 -0.96 4.85
N ALA A 137 4.65 -2.04 4.61
CA ALA A 137 3.28 -2.00 4.11
C ALA A 137 2.36 -2.82 5.01
N ASP A 138 1.24 -2.24 5.39
CA ASP A 138 0.11 -3.00 5.93
C ASP A 138 -0.69 -3.56 4.75
N LEU A 139 -0.66 -4.88 4.58
CA LEU A 139 -1.32 -5.58 3.50
C LEU A 139 -2.71 -6.12 3.88
N SER A 140 -3.33 -5.64 4.95
CA SER A 140 -4.69 -6.01 5.33
C SER A 140 -5.75 -5.51 4.34
N SER A 141 -5.40 -4.51 3.55
CA SER A 141 -6.09 -4.07 2.34
C SER A 141 -5.05 -3.83 1.25
N VAL A 142 -5.40 -4.11 0.02
CA VAL A 142 -4.56 -3.87 -1.15
C VAL A 142 -5.34 -3.14 -2.24
N TRP A 143 -4.63 -2.44 -3.09
CA TRP A 143 -5.25 -1.88 -4.29
C TRP A 143 -5.06 -2.82 -5.47
N ALA A 144 -6.08 -2.87 -6.32
CA ALA A 144 -6.02 -3.49 -7.63
C ALA A 144 -6.19 -2.41 -8.69
N ASP A 145 -5.13 -2.12 -9.42
CA ASP A 145 -5.15 -1.19 -10.55
C ASP A 145 -5.59 -1.95 -11.79
N ALA A 146 -6.81 -1.67 -12.26
CA ALA A 146 -7.45 -2.29 -13.41
C ALA A 146 -7.31 -1.39 -14.63
N ASP A 147 -6.97 -1.97 -15.80
CA ASP A 147 -6.74 -1.23 -17.05
C ASP A 147 -8.03 -1.16 -17.87
N ILE A 148 -8.79 -0.06 -17.76
CA ILE A 148 -10.06 0.14 -18.44
C ILE A 148 -9.81 0.65 -19.85
N TYR A 149 -10.29 -0.10 -20.86
CA TYR A 149 -10.20 0.31 -22.26
C TYR A 149 -11.11 1.49 -22.57
N GLN A 150 -10.71 2.29 -23.55
CA GLN A 150 -11.42 3.51 -23.96
C GLN A 150 -12.91 3.26 -24.29
N SER A 151 -13.24 2.10 -24.84
CA SER A 151 -14.62 1.68 -25.15
C SER A 151 -15.53 1.58 -23.93
N ASP A 152 -14.95 1.27 -22.76
CA ASP A 152 -15.70 0.99 -21.54
C ASP A 152 -15.71 2.16 -20.53
N LEU A 153 -14.95 3.23 -20.82
CA LEU A 153 -14.80 4.38 -19.93
C LEU A 153 -16.13 5.06 -19.57
N ALA A 154 -17.05 5.12 -20.51
CA ALA A 154 -18.36 5.74 -20.28
C ALA A 154 -19.18 5.03 -19.18
N HIS A 155 -18.83 3.80 -18.86
CA HIS A 155 -19.60 2.92 -17.96
C HIS A 155 -18.94 2.73 -16.59
N VAL A 156 -17.65 3.09 -16.44
CA VAL A 156 -16.93 2.92 -15.19
C VAL A 156 -16.99 4.20 -14.36
N ARG A 157 -17.32 4.07 -13.07
CA ARG A 157 -17.43 5.20 -12.14
C ARG A 157 -16.87 4.84 -10.78
N VAL A 158 -16.38 5.84 -10.06
CA VAL A 158 -16.01 5.71 -8.64
C VAL A 158 -17.26 5.29 -7.85
N GLY A 159 -17.05 4.38 -6.91
CA GLY A 159 -18.11 3.81 -6.08
C GLY A 159 -18.71 2.50 -6.60
N MET A 160 -18.39 2.08 -7.83
CA MET A 160 -18.88 0.81 -8.37
C MET A 160 -18.33 -0.37 -7.59
N ALA A 161 -19.19 -1.37 -7.39
CA ALA A 161 -18.75 -2.69 -6.92
C ALA A 161 -17.93 -3.37 -8.00
N ALA A 162 -16.88 -4.04 -7.59
CA ALA A 162 -16.01 -4.77 -8.46
C ALA A 162 -15.61 -6.10 -7.81
N GLU A 163 -15.31 -7.08 -8.63
CA GLU A 163 -14.86 -8.39 -8.20
C GLU A 163 -13.51 -8.69 -8.82
N LEU A 164 -12.55 -9.11 -8.00
CA LEU A 164 -11.24 -9.56 -8.44
C LEU A 164 -11.18 -11.09 -8.38
N SER A 165 -10.77 -11.71 -9.45
CA SER A 165 -10.45 -13.15 -9.53
C SER A 165 -8.99 -13.34 -9.90
N LEU A 166 -8.32 -14.27 -9.21
CA LEU A 166 -6.92 -14.58 -9.42
C LEU A 166 -6.75 -16.03 -9.88
N PRO A 167 -5.85 -16.30 -10.83
CA PRO A 167 -5.57 -17.67 -11.29
C PRO A 167 -5.09 -18.60 -10.17
N TYR A 168 -4.48 -18.04 -9.14
CA TYR A 168 -3.95 -18.77 -7.99
C TYR A 168 -5.02 -19.39 -7.10
N TRP A 169 -6.24 -18.79 -7.10
CA TRP A 169 -7.41 -19.27 -6.35
C TRP A 169 -8.65 -19.16 -7.23
N PRO A 170 -8.85 -20.12 -8.15
CA PRO A 170 -9.93 -20.05 -9.16
C PRO A 170 -11.32 -19.97 -8.55
N GLU A 171 -11.50 -20.58 -7.38
CA GLU A 171 -12.79 -20.63 -6.68
C GLU A 171 -13.05 -19.40 -5.78
N LYS A 172 -12.00 -18.61 -5.47
CA LYS A 172 -12.16 -17.41 -4.63
C LYS A 172 -12.47 -16.19 -5.48
N ARG A 173 -13.40 -15.37 -4.97
CA ARG A 173 -13.73 -14.06 -5.50
C ARG A 173 -13.48 -13.04 -4.41
N PHE A 174 -12.71 -12.00 -4.73
CA PHE A 174 -12.39 -10.93 -3.80
C PHE A 174 -13.23 -9.72 -4.17
N ALA A 175 -14.19 -9.40 -3.30
CA ALA A 175 -15.02 -8.23 -3.48
C ALA A 175 -14.22 -6.96 -3.23
N GLY A 176 -14.40 -5.98 -4.08
CA GLY A 176 -13.76 -4.67 -3.97
C GLY A 176 -14.67 -3.56 -4.44
N LYS A 177 -14.19 -2.34 -4.33
CA LYS A 177 -14.91 -1.14 -4.75
C LYS A 177 -13.97 -0.22 -5.52
N VAL A 178 -14.42 0.35 -6.62
CA VAL A 178 -13.67 1.37 -7.36
C VAL A 178 -13.62 2.65 -6.52
N THR A 179 -12.40 3.03 -6.11
CA THR A 179 -12.16 4.22 -5.26
C THR A 179 -11.60 5.39 -6.05
N PHE A 180 -10.97 5.13 -7.19
CA PHE A 180 -10.31 6.16 -7.97
C PHE A 180 -10.29 5.79 -9.46
N LEU A 181 -10.38 6.81 -10.31
CA LEU A 181 -10.14 6.74 -11.76
C LEU A 181 -9.06 7.74 -12.12
N SER A 182 -8.04 7.29 -12.85
CA SER A 182 -6.96 8.17 -13.33
C SER A 182 -7.52 9.31 -14.17
N ALA A 183 -6.92 10.50 -14.05
CA ALA A 183 -7.29 11.65 -14.88
C ALA A 183 -6.70 11.57 -16.30
N ALA A 184 -5.76 10.67 -16.54
CA ALA A 184 -5.06 10.52 -17.81
C ALA A 184 -5.06 9.08 -18.30
N LEU A 185 -5.16 8.91 -19.61
CA LEU A 185 -4.96 7.62 -20.28
C LEU A 185 -3.47 7.32 -20.38
N ASP A 186 -3.12 6.06 -20.23
CA ASP A 186 -1.79 5.57 -20.60
C ASP A 186 -1.66 5.62 -22.13
N PRO A 187 -0.69 6.35 -22.69
CA PRO A 187 -0.57 6.54 -24.13
C PRO A 187 -0.17 5.27 -24.88
N ALA A 188 0.49 4.33 -24.22
CA ALA A 188 0.96 3.09 -24.84
C ALA A 188 -0.16 2.05 -24.94
N SER A 189 -0.90 1.85 -23.86
CA SER A 189 -2.01 0.86 -23.79
C SER A 189 -3.36 1.46 -24.20
N ARG A 190 -3.52 2.78 -24.18
CA ARG A 190 -4.79 3.52 -24.36
C ARG A 190 -5.84 3.11 -23.34
N THR A 191 -5.40 2.76 -22.15
CA THR A 191 -6.27 2.39 -21.03
C THR A 191 -6.24 3.48 -19.96
N LEU A 192 -7.31 3.55 -19.19
CA LEU A 192 -7.40 4.36 -17.98
C LEU A 192 -7.30 3.44 -16.77
N LYS A 193 -6.47 3.81 -15.79
CA LYS A 193 -6.37 3.04 -14.56
C LYS A 193 -7.57 3.31 -13.65
N ALA A 194 -8.30 2.26 -13.33
CA ALA A 194 -9.33 2.24 -12.30
C ALA A 194 -8.76 1.51 -11.08
N ARG A 195 -8.66 2.22 -9.98
CA ARG A 195 -8.17 1.65 -8.72
C ARG A 195 -9.33 1.10 -7.92
N MET A 196 -9.19 -0.14 -7.52
CA MET A 196 -10.13 -0.83 -6.65
C MET A 196 -9.47 -1.08 -5.30
N GLU A 197 -10.16 -0.80 -4.21
CA GLU A 197 -9.75 -1.23 -2.88
C GLU A 197 -10.32 -2.63 -2.60
N VAL A 198 -9.44 -3.54 -2.21
CA VAL A 198 -9.77 -4.95 -1.96
C VAL A 198 -9.29 -5.34 -0.56
N PRO A 199 -10.21 -5.66 0.36
CA PRO A 199 -9.86 -6.18 1.69
C PRO A 199 -9.09 -7.49 1.59
N ASN A 200 -8.06 -7.65 2.43
CA ASN A 200 -7.18 -8.82 2.43
C ASN A 200 -6.93 -9.37 3.86
N PRO A 201 -7.97 -9.72 4.62
CA PRO A 201 -7.83 -10.15 6.01
C PRO A 201 -7.06 -11.46 6.16
N GLU A 202 -7.13 -12.35 5.18
CA GLU A 202 -6.39 -13.62 5.15
C GLU A 202 -4.95 -13.46 4.64
N LEU A 203 -4.53 -12.26 4.21
CA LEU A 203 -3.22 -11.94 3.64
C LEU A 203 -2.84 -12.84 2.43
N LEU A 204 -3.85 -13.32 1.70
CA LEU A 204 -3.66 -14.13 0.49
C LEU A 204 -3.19 -13.30 -0.70
N LEU A 205 -3.71 -12.07 -0.80
CA LEU A 205 -3.35 -11.15 -1.86
C LEU A 205 -1.95 -10.61 -1.61
N LYS A 206 -1.04 -10.84 -2.56
CA LYS A 206 0.33 -10.32 -2.52
C LYS A 206 0.51 -9.25 -3.58
N LEU A 207 1.41 -8.33 -3.33
CA LEU A 207 1.78 -7.30 -4.31
C LEU A 207 2.30 -7.95 -5.58
N GLU A 208 2.09 -7.27 -6.70
CA GLU A 208 2.50 -7.70 -8.04
C GLU A 208 1.74 -8.92 -8.60
N MET A 209 0.76 -9.48 -7.88
CA MET A 209 -0.13 -10.49 -8.45
C MET A 209 -1.02 -9.88 -9.53
N PHE A 210 -1.28 -10.67 -10.57
CA PHE A 210 -2.19 -10.32 -11.64
C PHE A 210 -3.48 -11.12 -11.52
N GLY A 211 -4.57 -10.46 -11.88
CA GLY A 211 -5.90 -11.06 -11.90
C GLY A 211 -6.80 -10.42 -12.92
N VAL A 212 -8.06 -10.81 -12.89
CA VAL A 212 -9.12 -10.26 -13.72
C VAL A 212 -10.09 -9.50 -12.82
N ALA A 213 -10.22 -8.21 -13.07
CA ALA A 213 -11.26 -7.36 -12.48
C ALA A 213 -12.54 -7.46 -13.30
N ARG A 214 -13.67 -7.59 -12.62
CA ARG A 214 -15.02 -7.53 -13.19
C ARG A 214 -15.77 -6.40 -12.54
N LEU A 215 -16.21 -5.46 -13.35
CA LEU A 215 -17.00 -4.32 -12.93
C LEU A 215 -18.38 -4.46 -13.56
N SER A 216 -19.41 -4.58 -12.73
CA SER A 216 -20.79 -4.75 -13.21
C SER A 216 -21.50 -3.41 -13.18
N TYR A 217 -22.18 -3.06 -14.25
CA TYR A 217 -23.03 -1.88 -14.33
C TYR A 217 -24.40 -2.21 -14.88
N ASP A 218 -25.40 -1.54 -14.31
CA ASP A 218 -26.80 -1.72 -14.71
C ASP A 218 -27.14 -0.70 -15.81
N LEU A 219 -27.62 -1.21 -16.93
CA LEU A 219 -28.13 -0.41 -18.05
C LEU A 219 -29.59 -0.01 -17.85
N GLY A 220 -30.19 -0.37 -16.70
CA GLY A 220 -31.61 -0.17 -16.43
C GLY A 220 -32.50 -1.17 -17.16
N GLU A 221 -33.80 -0.87 -17.20
CA GLU A 221 -34.74 -1.69 -17.95
C GLU A 221 -34.55 -1.48 -19.45
N GLN A 222 -34.19 -2.53 -20.14
CA GLN A 222 -33.98 -2.54 -21.56
C GLN A 222 -34.84 -3.64 -22.22
N ILE A 223 -35.27 -3.37 -23.46
CA ILE A 223 -35.86 -4.38 -24.31
C ILE A 223 -34.70 -5.25 -24.79
N ALA A 224 -34.64 -6.48 -24.32
CA ALA A 224 -33.61 -7.44 -24.70
C ALA A 224 -34.27 -8.66 -25.37
N ILE A 225 -33.67 -9.13 -26.44
CA ILE A 225 -34.01 -10.35 -27.14
C ILE A 225 -32.85 -11.34 -27.01
N PRO A 226 -33.13 -12.66 -26.94
CA PRO A 226 -32.09 -13.68 -26.98
C PRO A 226 -31.24 -13.54 -28.24
N GLU A 227 -29.94 -13.75 -28.15
CA GLU A 227 -29.06 -13.71 -29.34
C GLU A 227 -29.45 -14.71 -30.40
N ALA A 228 -29.98 -15.87 -29.99
CA ALA A 228 -30.52 -16.90 -30.88
C ALA A 228 -31.75 -16.44 -31.71
N ALA A 229 -32.44 -15.37 -31.30
CA ALA A 229 -33.54 -14.78 -32.04
C ALA A 229 -33.09 -13.68 -33.02
N VAL A 230 -31.80 -13.46 -33.16
CA VAL A 230 -31.19 -12.44 -34.03
C VAL A 230 -30.55 -13.13 -35.24
N MET A 231 -31.06 -12.86 -36.44
CA MET A 231 -30.45 -13.30 -37.68
C MET A 231 -29.73 -12.13 -38.34
N ARG A 232 -28.42 -12.29 -38.59
CA ARG A 232 -27.59 -11.30 -39.28
C ARG A 232 -27.36 -11.77 -40.73
N THR A 233 -27.83 -11.00 -41.69
CA THR A 233 -27.63 -11.26 -43.12
C THR A 233 -26.75 -10.19 -43.72
N GLY A 234 -25.44 -10.21 -43.42
CA GLY A 234 -24.47 -9.23 -43.99
C GLY A 234 -24.82 -7.75 -43.80
N GLU A 235 -25.82 -7.25 -44.56
CA GLU A 235 -26.22 -5.85 -44.52
C GLU A 235 -27.30 -5.51 -43.47
N ARG A 236 -28.09 -6.50 -43.03
CA ARG A 236 -29.24 -6.25 -42.14
C ARG A 236 -29.29 -7.24 -40.98
N THR A 237 -29.86 -6.77 -39.90
CA THR A 237 -30.12 -7.60 -38.70
C THR A 237 -31.63 -7.70 -38.51
N TYR A 238 -32.14 -8.91 -38.42
CA TYR A 238 -33.56 -9.22 -38.21
C TYR A 238 -33.76 -9.87 -36.85
N ALA A 239 -34.84 -9.51 -36.18
CA ALA A 239 -35.33 -10.21 -34.99
C ALA A 239 -36.76 -10.72 -35.31
N PHE A 240 -36.99 -11.98 -35.04
CA PHE A 240 -38.30 -12.57 -35.23
C PHE A 240 -39.10 -12.46 -33.93
N LYS A 241 -40.32 -11.94 -34.06
CA LYS A 241 -41.30 -11.91 -32.96
C LYS A 241 -42.34 -12.99 -33.27
N ASP A 242 -42.58 -13.87 -32.31
CA ASP A 242 -43.72 -14.78 -32.41
C ASP A 242 -45.01 -13.96 -32.43
N GLY A 243 -45.78 -14.07 -33.49
CA GLY A 243 -47.00 -13.28 -33.69
C GLY A 243 -48.17 -13.72 -32.83
N GLY A 244 -48.02 -14.80 -32.04
CA GLY A 244 -49.18 -15.41 -31.37
C GLY A 244 -50.27 -15.83 -32.36
N ASP A 245 -50.97 -16.91 -32.14
CA ASP A 245 -52.06 -17.44 -33.01
C ASP A 245 -53.04 -16.33 -33.40
N GLY A 246 -52.86 -15.82 -34.59
CA GLY A 246 -53.70 -14.83 -35.24
C GLY A 246 -53.31 -14.82 -36.70
N GLY A 247 -53.47 -15.97 -37.34
CA GLY A 247 -53.28 -16.08 -38.76
C GLY A 247 -54.33 -15.29 -39.50
N ASP A 248 -53.90 -14.56 -40.50
CA ASP A 248 -54.29 -14.58 -41.89
C ASP A 248 -53.21 -13.82 -42.67
#